data_73fa318e68e4931f46e5d2bd76de311f
#
_entry.id   73fa318e68e4931f46e5d2bd76de311f
#
_cell.length_a   1.000
_cell.length_b   1.000
_cell.length_c   1.000
_cell.angle_alpha   90.00
_cell.angle_beta   90.00
_cell.angle_gamma   90.00
#
_symmetry.space_group_name_H-M   'P 1'
#
loop_
_entity.id
_entity.type
_entity.pdbx_description
1 polymer ?
#
loop_
_entity_poly.entity_id
_entity_poly.type
_entity_poly.pdbx_seq_one_letter_code
_entity_poly.pdbx_strand_id
1 'polypeptide(L)'
;MLNKHIYNYISQLVLLFLLFTLISCTVINDTSSKNKVINTLERISLNYYKIDKLLFVNIENQEMYLLQKGTIINKFPISTSVYGTGSEINSLKTPLGRHVIVQKIGKGLPFAAVLKGRQWTGGIANIIKDPIDTQFDVVTSRILWLSGLEEGLNLGPGVDSKSRYIYIHGTAEEGLIGQPASDGCVRMYNRDVIKLFDKVDTRTEVWIN
;
A
#
# COMPACT_ATOMS: atom_id res chain seq x y z
N MET A 1 4.66 -35.97 44.48
CA MET A 1 3.83 -35.95 43.26
C MET A 1 2.99 -34.65 43.08
N LEU A 2 2.77 -33.88 44.13
CA LEU A 2 1.94 -32.63 44.09
C LEU A 2 2.59 -31.47 43.29
N ASN A 3 3.92 -31.42 43.23
CA ASN A 3 4.65 -30.29 42.65
C ASN A 3 4.58 -30.21 41.10
N LYS A 4 4.41 -31.31 40.40
CA LYS A 4 4.39 -31.32 38.93
C LYS A 4 3.08 -30.75 38.33
N HIS A 5 1.97 -30.98 39.03
CA HIS A 5 0.66 -30.44 38.61
C HIS A 5 0.55 -28.93 38.84
N ILE A 6 1.13 -28.43 39.92
CA ILE A 6 1.15 -26.98 40.21
C ILE A 6 2.04 -26.24 39.19
N TYR A 7 3.19 -26.82 38.84
CA TYR A 7 4.07 -26.22 37.82
C TYR A 7 3.42 -26.13 36.42
N ASN A 8 2.70 -27.17 36.02
CA ASN A 8 1.95 -27.16 34.75
C ASN A 8 0.80 -26.16 34.79
N TYR A 9 0.12 -25.97 35.89
CA TYR A 9 -0.96 -25.02 36.04
C TYR A 9 -0.46 -23.56 35.98
N ILE A 10 0.67 -23.27 36.64
CA ILE A 10 1.32 -21.96 36.62
C ILE A 10 1.85 -21.65 35.23
N SER A 11 2.46 -22.62 34.52
CA SER A 11 2.96 -22.40 33.16
C SER A 11 1.83 -22.13 32.15
N GLN A 12 0.67 -22.80 32.29
CA GLN A 12 -0.50 -22.55 31.45
C GLN A 12 -1.12 -21.19 31.74
N LEU A 13 -1.19 -20.74 33.01
CA LEU A 13 -1.67 -19.42 33.39
C LEU A 13 -0.76 -18.31 32.86
N VAL A 14 0.55 -18.47 32.92
CA VAL A 14 1.53 -17.50 32.37
C VAL A 14 1.44 -17.45 30.86
N LEU A 15 1.25 -18.57 30.16
CA LEU A 15 1.08 -18.62 28.72
C LEU A 15 -0.23 -17.94 28.28
N LEU A 16 -1.33 -18.15 29.03
CA LEU A 16 -2.61 -17.48 28.78
C LEU A 16 -2.49 -15.94 28.99
N PHE A 17 -1.78 -15.52 30.03
CA PHE A 17 -1.57 -14.10 30.31
C PHE A 17 -0.71 -13.43 29.23
N LEU A 18 0.34 -14.10 28.74
CA LEU A 18 1.18 -13.63 27.63
C LEU A 18 0.39 -13.54 26.31
N LEU A 19 -0.47 -14.52 26.02
CA LEU A 19 -1.36 -14.48 24.87
C LEU A 19 -2.37 -13.32 24.96
N PHE A 20 -2.94 -13.07 26.15
CA PHE A 20 -3.89 -11.98 26.34
C PHE A 20 -3.23 -10.60 26.21
N THR A 21 -1.99 -10.43 26.69
CA THR A 21 -1.22 -9.19 26.53
C THR A 21 -0.81 -8.94 25.08
N LEU A 22 -0.43 -9.98 24.32
CA LEU A 22 -0.12 -9.87 22.91
C LEU A 22 -1.34 -9.48 22.07
N ILE A 23 -2.52 -10.10 22.32
CA ILE A 23 -3.77 -9.78 21.63
C ILE A 23 -4.20 -8.35 21.95
N SER A 24 -4.12 -7.93 23.22
CA SER A 24 -4.49 -6.57 23.62
C SER A 24 -3.56 -5.51 23.00
N CYS A 25 -2.27 -5.78 22.90
CA CYS A 25 -1.30 -4.88 22.27
C CYS A 25 -1.55 -4.71 20.77
N THR A 26 -1.86 -5.79 20.06
CA THR A 26 -2.15 -5.73 18.61
C THR A 26 -3.45 -4.98 18.31
N VAL A 27 -4.49 -5.18 19.12
CA VAL A 27 -5.77 -4.47 18.96
C VAL A 27 -5.61 -2.98 19.25
N ILE A 28 -4.85 -2.60 20.28
CA ILE A 28 -4.60 -1.20 20.63
C ILE A 28 -3.81 -0.49 19.51
N ASN A 29 -2.79 -1.15 18.95
CA ASN A 29 -1.98 -0.57 17.86
C ASN A 29 -2.80 -0.37 16.57
N ASP A 30 -3.67 -1.32 16.21
CA ASP A 30 -4.52 -1.20 15.03
C ASP A 30 -5.56 -0.06 15.17
N THR A 31 -6.14 0.08 16.36
CA THR A 31 -7.07 1.18 16.66
C THR A 31 -6.37 2.55 16.63
N SER A 32 -5.17 2.66 17.19
CA SER A 32 -4.37 3.88 17.16
C SER A 32 -4.00 4.29 15.73
N SER A 33 -3.55 3.34 14.90
CA SER A 33 -3.22 3.58 13.49
C SER A 33 -4.45 4.05 12.71
N LYS A 34 -5.60 3.42 12.88
CA LYS A 34 -6.86 3.84 12.24
C LYS A 34 -7.27 5.25 12.65
N ASN A 35 -7.21 5.58 13.93
CA ASN A 35 -7.56 6.92 14.42
C ASN A 35 -6.61 7.98 13.83
N LYS A 36 -5.31 7.70 13.71
CA LYS A 36 -4.34 8.61 13.07
C LYS A 36 -4.70 8.86 11.60
N VAL A 37 -5.10 7.83 10.86
CA VAL A 37 -5.57 7.95 9.46
C VAL A 37 -6.82 8.82 9.38
N ILE A 38 -7.83 8.55 10.20
CA ILE A 38 -9.08 9.31 10.21
C ILE A 38 -8.81 10.79 10.53
N ASN A 39 -8.04 11.07 11.58
CA ASN A 39 -7.66 12.45 11.94
C ASN A 39 -6.91 13.17 10.81
N THR A 40 -6.06 12.45 10.06
CA THR A 40 -5.36 13.01 8.91
C THR A 40 -6.33 13.33 7.77
N LEU A 41 -7.26 12.42 7.46
CA LEU A 41 -8.28 12.64 6.44
C LEU A 41 -9.20 13.80 6.78
N GLU A 42 -9.59 13.95 8.05
CA GLU A 42 -10.38 15.09 8.54
C GLU A 42 -9.66 16.43 8.35
N ARG A 43 -8.34 16.47 8.60
CA ARG A 43 -7.53 17.68 8.34
C ARG A 43 -7.41 18.02 6.88
N ILE A 44 -7.33 17.01 5.99
CA ILE A 44 -7.22 17.21 4.55
C ILE A 44 -8.57 17.60 3.95
N SER A 45 -9.65 16.96 4.37
CA SER A 45 -11.00 17.28 3.89
C SER A 45 -12.07 16.83 4.88
N LEU A 46 -12.89 17.77 5.32
CA LEU A 46 -14.08 17.49 6.15
C LEU A 46 -15.14 16.65 5.41
N ASN A 47 -14.99 16.42 4.11
CA ASN A 47 -15.96 15.73 3.27
C ASN A 47 -15.49 14.37 2.75
N TYR A 48 -14.37 13.82 3.23
CA TYR A 48 -13.83 12.54 2.72
C TYR A 48 -14.85 11.39 2.82
N TYR A 49 -15.76 11.43 3.79
CA TYR A 49 -16.83 10.43 3.97
C TYR A 49 -17.90 10.47 2.87
N LYS A 50 -17.96 11.54 2.06
CA LYS A 50 -18.85 11.64 0.89
C LYS A 50 -18.28 10.93 -0.35
N ILE A 51 -16.98 10.62 -0.33
CA ILE A 51 -16.32 9.90 -1.42
C ILE A 51 -16.71 8.42 -1.30
N ASP A 52 -17.28 7.85 -2.37
CA ASP A 52 -17.74 6.45 -2.32
C ASP A 52 -16.58 5.49 -2.05
N LYS A 53 -15.48 5.65 -2.80
CA LYS A 53 -14.24 4.87 -2.58
C LYS A 53 -13.02 5.79 -2.60
N LEU A 54 -12.18 5.67 -1.59
CA LEU A 54 -10.93 6.42 -1.44
C LEU A 54 -9.79 5.47 -1.08
N LEU A 55 -8.67 5.57 -1.77
CA LEU A 55 -7.40 5.00 -1.33
C LEU A 55 -6.61 6.08 -0.60
N PHE A 56 -6.22 5.80 0.63
CA PHE A 56 -5.33 6.64 1.41
C PHE A 56 -3.98 5.95 1.58
N VAL A 57 -2.94 6.54 0.99
CA VAL A 57 -1.55 6.07 1.09
C VAL A 57 -0.87 6.84 2.20
N ASN A 58 -0.48 6.15 3.26
CA ASN A 58 0.30 6.69 4.37
C ASN A 58 1.77 6.28 4.19
N ILE A 59 2.60 7.21 3.69
CA ILE A 59 4.02 6.97 3.41
C ILE A 59 4.79 6.74 4.71
N GLU A 60 4.49 7.47 5.77
CA GLU A 60 5.17 7.34 7.06
C GLU A 60 5.15 5.90 7.60
N ASN A 61 3.99 5.22 7.47
CA ASN A 61 3.80 3.88 7.98
C ASN A 61 3.95 2.79 6.91
N GLN A 62 4.21 3.15 5.65
CA GLN A 62 4.20 2.24 4.50
C GLN A 62 2.93 1.39 4.43
N GLU A 63 1.77 2.05 4.54
CA GLU A 63 0.45 1.42 4.57
C GLU A 63 -0.51 2.15 3.62
N MET A 64 -1.39 1.38 3.00
CA MET A 64 -2.49 1.92 2.20
C MET A 64 -3.82 1.41 2.72
N TYR A 65 -4.78 2.30 2.82
CA TYR A 65 -6.14 2.03 3.30
C TYR A 65 -7.15 2.22 2.17
N LEU A 66 -8.03 1.24 1.99
CA LEU A 66 -9.22 1.40 1.17
C LEU A 66 -10.37 1.79 2.09
N LEU A 67 -10.93 2.98 1.84
CA LEU A 67 -12.13 3.45 2.52
C LEU A 67 -13.33 3.36 1.58
N GLN A 68 -14.48 3.05 2.14
CA GLN A 68 -15.78 3.17 1.49
C GLN A 68 -16.69 4.04 2.36
N LYS A 69 -17.13 5.18 1.82
CA LYS A 69 -17.96 6.17 2.53
C LYS A 69 -17.39 6.50 3.92
N GLY A 70 -16.09 6.80 3.96
CA GLY A 70 -15.37 7.14 5.19
C GLY A 70 -14.99 5.98 6.10
N THR A 71 -15.46 4.75 5.84
CA THR A 71 -15.13 3.58 6.65
C THR A 71 -13.97 2.81 6.05
N ILE A 72 -12.94 2.52 6.83
CA ILE A 72 -11.81 1.68 6.41
C ILE A 72 -12.31 0.22 6.26
N ILE A 73 -12.25 -0.29 5.04
CA ILE A 73 -12.66 -1.66 4.70
C ILE A 73 -11.51 -2.60 4.39
N ASN A 74 -10.33 -2.06 4.04
CA ASN A 74 -9.10 -2.83 3.85
C ASN A 74 -7.88 -1.99 4.25
N LYS A 75 -6.83 -2.68 4.68
CA LYS A 75 -5.50 -2.17 4.94
C LYS A 75 -4.49 -3.07 4.22
N PHE A 76 -3.49 -2.46 3.58
CA PHE A 76 -2.45 -3.15 2.83
C PHE A 76 -1.08 -2.58 3.19
N PRO A 77 -0.08 -3.41 3.46
CA PRO A 77 1.31 -2.96 3.48
C PRO A 77 1.74 -2.61 2.05
N ILE A 78 2.57 -1.59 1.92
CA ILE A 78 3.07 -1.08 0.64
C ILE A 78 4.57 -0.80 0.72
N SER A 79 5.16 -0.41 -0.42
CA SER A 79 6.49 0.18 -0.48
C SER A 79 6.46 1.37 -1.42
N THR A 80 6.90 2.53 -0.92
CA THR A 80 7.02 3.77 -1.69
C THR A 80 8.49 4.08 -2.00
N SER A 81 8.78 5.24 -2.55
CA SER A 81 10.13 5.60 -2.99
C SER A 81 11.16 5.61 -1.86
N VAL A 82 12.32 5.00 -2.11
CA VAL A 82 13.52 5.12 -1.26
C VAL A 82 14.09 6.55 -1.27
N TYR A 83 13.80 7.34 -2.30
CA TYR A 83 14.23 8.74 -2.44
C TYR A 83 13.28 9.73 -1.74
N GLY A 84 12.26 9.22 -1.01
CA GLY A 84 11.29 10.03 -0.30
C GLY A 84 10.19 10.59 -1.18
N THR A 85 9.66 11.77 -0.82
CA THR A 85 8.50 12.40 -1.46
C THR A 85 8.89 13.56 -2.36
N GLY A 86 8.16 13.73 -3.48
CA GLY A 86 8.36 14.82 -4.42
C GLY A 86 7.74 14.54 -5.77
N SER A 87 7.46 15.60 -6.53
CA SER A 87 6.72 15.51 -7.79
C SER A 87 7.53 15.84 -9.03
N GLU A 88 8.78 16.31 -8.88
CA GLU A 88 9.60 16.72 -10.02
C GLU A 88 9.87 15.54 -10.96
N ILE A 89 9.87 15.81 -12.25
CA ILE A 89 10.21 14.83 -13.30
C ILE A 89 11.62 14.26 -13.02
N ASN A 90 11.81 12.96 -13.22
CA ASN A 90 13.06 12.23 -13.00
C ASN A 90 13.58 12.23 -11.54
N SER A 91 12.79 12.70 -10.57
CA SER A 91 13.20 12.68 -9.16
C SER A 91 13.20 11.29 -8.53
N LEU A 92 12.50 10.32 -9.13
CA LEU A 92 12.25 8.98 -8.58
C LEU A 92 11.48 8.99 -7.24
N LYS A 93 10.97 10.15 -6.84
CA LYS A 93 10.23 10.34 -5.58
C LYS A 93 8.74 10.03 -5.75
N THR A 94 8.08 9.61 -4.67
CA THR A 94 6.62 9.42 -4.64
C THR A 94 5.92 10.78 -4.51
N PRO A 95 5.03 11.16 -5.45
CA PRO A 95 4.30 12.42 -5.38
C PRO A 95 3.26 12.42 -4.26
N LEU A 96 3.13 13.55 -3.57
CA LEU A 96 2.09 13.77 -2.56
C LEU A 96 0.80 14.34 -3.16
N GLY A 97 -0.26 14.36 -2.35
CA GLY A 97 -1.52 15.02 -2.66
C GLY A 97 -2.54 14.10 -3.30
N ARG A 98 -3.56 14.72 -3.89
CA ARG A 98 -4.71 14.04 -4.47
C ARG A 98 -4.43 13.56 -5.88
N HIS A 99 -4.80 12.32 -6.13
CA HIS A 99 -4.70 11.64 -7.42
C HIS A 99 -6.01 10.94 -7.75
N VAL A 100 -6.10 10.41 -8.96
CA VAL A 100 -7.20 9.55 -9.41
C VAL A 100 -6.65 8.39 -10.23
N ILE A 101 -7.27 7.22 -10.12
CA ILE A 101 -6.97 6.08 -11.00
C ILE A 101 -7.53 6.40 -12.39
N VAL A 102 -6.67 6.57 -13.39
CA VAL A 102 -7.09 6.86 -14.77
C VAL A 102 -7.15 5.63 -15.65
N GLN A 103 -6.38 4.58 -15.31
CA GLN A 103 -6.39 3.33 -16.06
C GLN A 103 -6.07 2.14 -15.17
N LYS A 104 -6.70 1.01 -15.46
CA LYS A 104 -6.47 -0.29 -14.81
C LYS A 104 -5.95 -1.27 -15.87
N ILE A 105 -4.80 -1.90 -15.62
CA ILE A 105 -4.12 -2.77 -16.59
C ILE A 105 -3.80 -4.09 -15.92
N GLY A 106 -3.94 -5.19 -16.68
CA GLY A 106 -3.62 -6.54 -16.21
C GLY A 106 -4.83 -7.36 -15.76
N LYS A 107 -6.08 -6.94 -16.08
CA LYS A 107 -7.27 -7.75 -15.78
C LYS A 107 -7.13 -9.16 -16.36
N GLY A 108 -7.32 -10.19 -15.52
CA GLY A 108 -7.24 -11.60 -15.92
C GLY A 108 -5.83 -12.15 -16.11
N LEU A 109 -4.78 -11.34 -15.99
CA LEU A 109 -3.42 -11.83 -16.05
C LEU A 109 -3.09 -12.71 -14.83
N PRO A 110 -2.21 -13.70 -14.98
CA PRO A 110 -1.80 -14.56 -13.88
C PRO A 110 -1.08 -13.79 -12.78
N PHE A 111 -0.96 -14.43 -11.61
CA PHE A 111 -0.13 -13.95 -10.50
C PHE A 111 1.32 -13.74 -10.96
N ALA A 112 1.96 -12.66 -10.55
CA ALA A 112 3.33 -12.28 -10.92
C ALA A 112 3.59 -12.12 -12.43
N ALA A 113 2.56 -11.91 -13.25
CA ALA A 113 2.74 -11.59 -14.68
C ALA A 113 3.59 -10.32 -14.84
N VAL A 114 4.68 -10.41 -15.60
CA VAL A 114 5.60 -9.29 -15.82
C VAL A 114 5.02 -8.31 -16.83
N LEU A 115 4.91 -7.04 -16.44
CA LEU A 115 4.41 -5.96 -17.27
C LEU A 115 5.56 -5.00 -17.64
N LYS A 116 5.82 -4.83 -18.95
CA LYS A 116 6.77 -3.84 -19.46
C LYS A 116 6.05 -2.91 -20.43
N GLY A 117 6.21 -1.59 -20.24
CA GLY A 117 5.47 -0.62 -21.04
C GLY A 117 3.94 -0.81 -20.94
N ARG A 118 3.45 -1.29 -19.79
CA ARG A 118 2.02 -1.59 -19.50
C ARG A 118 1.43 -2.76 -20.33
N GLN A 119 2.27 -3.57 -20.92
CA GLN A 119 1.88 -4.79 -21.66
C GLN A 119 2.49 -6.02 -21.00
N TRP A 120 1.74 -7.12 -20.99
CA TRP A 120 2.26 -8.39 -20.50
C TRP A 120 3.33 -8.93 -21.45
N THR A 121 4.47 -9.29 -20.90
CA THR A 121 5.60 -9.82 -21.67
C THR A 121 5.46 -11.32 -22.03
N GLY A 122 4.42 -11.99 -21.51
CA GLY A 122 4.31 -13.46 -21.54
C GLY A 122 5.02 -14.15 -20.37
N GLY A 123 5.88 -13.42 -19.65
CA GLY A 123 6.66 -13.96 -18.54
C GLY A 123 5.96 -13.83 -17.18
N ILE A 124 6.43 -14.66 -16.24
CA ILE A 124 6.06 -14.63 -14.82
C ILE A 124 7.32 -14.35 -14.00
N ALA A 125 7.27 -13.41 -13.09
CA ALA A 125 8.40 -13.08 -12.24
C ALA A 125 8.59 -14.12 -11.12
N ASN A 126 9.85 -14.39 -10.78
CA ASN A 126 10.20 -15.07 -9.54
C ASN A 126 10.04 -14.09 -8.38
N ILE A 127 9.28 -14.48 -7.36
CA ILE A 127 9.05 -13.64 -6.17
C ILE A 127 10.21 -13.79 -5.20
N ILE A 128 10.82 -12.64 -4.88
CA ILE A 128 11.92 -12.52 -3.92
C ILE A 128 11.29 -12.15 -2.58
N LYS A 129 11.40 -13.07 -1.60
CA LYS A 129 10.87 -12.88 -0.26
C LYS A 129 11.87 -12.29 0.72
N ASP A 130 13.14 -12.40 0.42
CA ASP A 130 14.21 -11.77 1.18
C ASP A 130 14.21 -10.25 0.92
N PRO A 131 14.63 -9.42 1.88
CA PRO A 131 14.68 -7.96 1.72
C PRO A 131 15.88 -7.54 0.86
N ILE A 132 15.89 -7.99 -0.40
CA ILE A 132 16.93 -7.72 -1.38
C ILE A 132 16.37 -6.76 -2.42
N ASP A 133 17.03 -5.62 -2.59
CA ASP A 133 16.80 -4.68 -3.68
C ASP A 133 17.58 -5.16 -4.91
N THR A 134 16.88 -5.45 -5.98
CA THR A 134 17.49 -5.81 -7.25
C THR A 134 17.63 -4.56 -8.13
N GLN A 135 18.49 -4.62 -9.15
CA GLN A 135 18.65 -3.49 -10.09
C GLN A 135 17.42 -3.27 -10.98
N PHE A 136 16.37 -4.09 -10.85
CA PHE A 136 15.21 -4.07 -11.73
C PHE A 136 13.92 -3.98 -10.91
N ASP A 137 13.30 -2.79 -10.88
CA ASP A 137 11.94 -2.63 -10.35
C ASP A 137 10.90 -3.21 -11.32
N VAL A 138 10.67 -4.52 -11.22
CA VAL A 138 9.78 -5.24 -12.12
C VAL A 138 8.32 -5.02 -11.71
N VAL A 139 7.56 -4.36 -12.56
CA VAL A 139 6.11 -4.21 -12.41
C VAL A 139 5.42 -5.53 -12.70
N THR A 140 4.61 -6.03 -11.75
CA THR A 140 3.97 -7.33 -11.86
C THR A 140 2.46 -7.30 -11.61
N SER A 141 1.76 -8.34 -12.04
CA SER A 141 0.35 -8.65 -11.81
C SER A 141 -0.64 -7.62 -12.32
N ARG A 142 -0.68 -6.42 -11.72
CA ARG A 142 -1.68 -5.37 -11.99
C ARG A 142 -1.04 -3.99 -11.92
N ILE A 143 -1.60 -3.07 -12.70
CA ILE A 143 -1.27 -1.64 -12.63
C ILE A 143 -2.56 -0.86 -12.43
N LEU A 144 -2.56 0.03 -11.44
CA LEU A 144 -3.49 1.14 -11.29
C LEU A 144 -2.70 2.41 -11.61
N TRP A 145 -2.93 3.01 -12.77
CA TRP A 145 -2.19 4.18 -13.22
C TRP A 145 -2.82 5.44 -12.65
N LEU A 146 -2.01 6.27 -12.01
CA LEU A 146 -2.45 7.48 -11.33
C LEU A 146 -2.25 8.72 -12.21
N SER A 147 -3.18 9.68 -12.06
CA SER A 147 -3.03 11.07 -12.52
C SER A 147 -3.19 11.99 -11.33
N GLY A 148 -2.37 13.03 -11.24
CA GLY A 148 -2.53 14.08 -10.25
C GLY A 148 -3.82 14.87 -10.46
N LEU A 149 -4.31 15.51 -9.39
CA LEU A 149 -5.50 16.39 -9.39
C LEU A 149 -5.18 17.81 -8.94
N GLU A 150 -3.93 18.09 -8.53
CA GLU A 150 -3.52 19.36 -7.93
C GLU A 150 -2.48 20.04 -8.82
N GLU A 151 -2.90 21.13 -9.47
CA GLU A 151 -2.07 21.90 -10.40
C GLU A 151 -0.83 22.44 -9.70
N GLY A 152 0.36 22.27 -10.32
CA GLY A 152 1.64 22.68 -9.77
C GLY A 152 2.20 21.80 -8.66
N LEU A 153 1.40 20.87 -8.10
CA LEU A 153 1.87 19.90 -7.11
C LEU A 153 2.12 18.51 -7.73
N ASN A 154 1.14 17.95 -8.43
CA ASN A 154 1.22 16.61 -9.03
C ASN A 154 0.53 16.53 -10.41
N LEU A 155 0.07 17.66 -10.92
CA LEU A 155 -0.51 17.86 -12.23
C LEU A 155 0.16 19.07 -12.91
N GLY A 156 0.40 18.99 -14.24
CA GLY A 156 0.99 20.05 -15.04
C GLY A 156 2.48 19.87 -15.33
N PRO A 157 3.09 20.81 -16.05
CA PRO A 157 4.46 20.66 -16.55
C PRO A 157 5.50 20.41 -15.46
N GLY A 158 6.35 19.39 -15.66
CA GLY A 158 7.46 19.07 -14.76
C GLY A 158 7.10 18.29 -13.50
N VAL A 159 5.80 18.17 -13.15
CA VAL A 159 5.35 17.51 -11.91
C VAL A 159 4.25 16.46 -12.13
N ASP A 160 3.77 16.30 -13.36
CA ASP A 160 2.61 15.48 -13.69
C ASP A 160 2.80 14.00 -13.38
N SER A 161 2.06 13.47 -12.42
CA SER A 161 2.15 12.08 -11.97
C SER A 161 1.85 11.06 -13.06
N LYS A 162 0.94 11.39 -14.02
CA LYS A 162 0.61 10.48 -15.11
C LYS A 162 1.75 10.37 -16.11
N SER A 163 2.37 11.48 -16.49
CA SER A 163 3.51 11.51 -17.42
C SER A 163 4.77 10.90 -16.80
N ARG A 164 4.89 10.94 -15.45
CA ARG A 164 5.93 10.28 -14.68
C ARG A 164 5.69 8.79 -14.47
N TYR A 165 4.59 8.23 -15.00
CA TYR A 165 4.22 6.82 -14.87
C TYR A 165 4.09 6.34 -13.42
N ILE A 166 3.50 7.16 -12.55
CA ILE A 166 3.22 6.77 -11.16
C ILE A 166 2.08 5.76 -11.11
N TYR A 167 2.39 4.57 -10.58
CA TYR A 167 1.47 3.44 -10.48
C TYR A 167 1.29 2.97 -9.04
N ILE A 168 0.17 2.30 -8.78
CA ILE A 168 0.05 1.28 -7.74
C ILE A 168 0.14 -0.07 -8.45
N HIS A 169 1.10 -0.94 -8.08
CA HIS A 169 1.36 -2.18 -8.81
C HIS A 169 1.95 -3.29 -7.93
N GLY A 170 1.91 -4.52 -8.41
CA GLY A 170 2.63 -5.63 -7.79
C GLY A 170 4.13 -5.58 -8.10
N THR A 171 4.94 -6.16 -7.24
CA THR A 171 6.40 -6.23 -7.41
C THR A 171 6.90 -7.67 -7.35
N ALA A 172 8.05 -7.93 -7.97
CA ALA A 172 8.80 -9.16 -7.75
C ALA A 172 9.50 -9.19 -6.39
N GLU A 173 9.83 -8.03 -5.83
CA GLU A 173 10.57 -7.83 -4.58
C GLU A 173 9.63 -7.72 -3.39
N GLU A 174 8.83 -8.78 -3.14
CA GLU A 174 7.85 -8.78 -2.04
C GLU A 174 8.50 -8.69 -0.65
N GLY A 175 9.77 -9.05 -0.50
CA GLY A 175 10.53 -8.92 0.75
C GLY A 175 10.81 -7.48 1.17
N LEU A 176 10.63 -6.50 0.27
CA LEU A 176 10.79 -5.07 0.55
C LEU A 176 9.47 -4.36 0.87
N ILE A 177 8.33 -5.05 0.84
CA ILE A 177 7.05 -4.46 1.23
C ILE A 177 7.04 -4.16 2.74
N GLY A 178 6.61 -2.95 3.10
CA GLY A 178 6.63 -2.42 4.47
C GLY A 178 7.75 -1.42 4.72
N GLN A 179 8.63 -1.19 3.74
CA GLN A 179 9.71 -0.20 3.80
C GLN A 179 9.85 0.55 2.48
N PRO A 180 10.40 1.78 2.45
CA PRO A 180 10.69 2.51 1.22
C PRO A 180 11.73 1.78 0.37
N ALA A 181 11.40 1.46 -0.90
CA ALA A 181 12.30 0.76 -1.81
C ALA A 181 12.00 0.99 -3.30
N SER A 182 10.93 1.71 -3.67
CA SER A 182 10.57 1.94 -5.07
C SER A 182 11.27 3.16 -5.69
N ASP A 183 11.15 3.29 -7.00
CA ASP A 183 11.56 4.43 -7.82
C ASP A 183 10.38 5.41 -8.08
N GLY A 184 9.51 5.60 -7.09
CA GLY A 184 8.41 6.57 -7.13
C GLY A 184 7.02 5.98 -7.11
N CYS A 185 6.82 4.76 -7.58
CA CYS A 185 5.55 4.06 -7.55
C CYS A 185 5.17 3.57 -6.14
N VAL A 186 3.93 3.12 -5.97
CA VAL A 186 3.45 2.43 -4.78
C VAL A 186 3.42 0.94 -5.07
N ARG A 187 4.38 0.19 -4.53
CA ARG A 187 4.49 -1.27 -4.69
C ARG A 187 3.61 -1.99 -3.68
N MET A 188 3.03 -3.12 -4.07
CA MET A 188 2.21 -4.00 -3.25
C MET A 188 2.63 -5.46 -3.41
N TYR A 189 2.26 -6.30 -2.44
CA TYR A 189 2.23 -7.74 -2.68
C TYR A 189 1.35 -8.06 -3.89
N ASN A 190 1.75 -9.00 -4.72
CA ASN A 190 0.98 -9.41 -5.90
C ASN A 190 -0.45 -9.81 -5.57
N ARG A 191 -0.63 -10.59 -4.51
CA ARG A 191 -1.96 -10.99 -4.03
C ARG A 191 -2.83 -9.79 -3.65
N ASP A 192 -2.23 -8.79 -3.02
CA ASP A 192 -2.95 -7.62 -2.50
C ASP A 192 -3.33 -6.66 -3.63
N VAL A 193 -2.43 -6.43 -4.61
CA VAL A 193 -2.80 -5.60 -5.76
C VAL A 193 -3.87 -6.24 -6.64
N ILE A 194 -3.88 -7.58 -6.77
CA ILE A 194 -4.96 -8.31 -7.46
C ILE A 194 -6.30 -8.09 -6.72
N LYS A 195 -6.31 -8.28 -5.40
CA LYS A 195 -7.49 -8.04 -4.56
C LYS A 195 -7.97 -6.60 -4.62
N LEU A 196 -7.04 -5.64 -4.57
CA LEU A 196 -7.35 -4.22 -4.68
C LEU A 196 -7.92 -3.88 -6.05
N PHE A 197 -7.31 -4.39 -7.12
CA PHE A 197 -7.73 -4.17 -8.50
C PHE A 197 -9.21 -4.50 -8.72
N ASP A 198 -9.72 -5.56 -8.10
CA ASP A 198 -11.12 -5.97 -8.25
C ASP A 198 -12.10 -5.11 -7.40
N LYS A 199 -11.58 -4.36 -6.43
CA LYS A 199 -12.38 -3.55 -5.50
C LYS A 199 -12.51 -2.09 -5.91
N VAL A 200 -11.57 -1.57 -6.72
CA VAL A 200 -11.54 -0.16 -7.13
C VAL A 200 -11.84 -0.01 -8.62
N ASP A 201 -12.27 1.18 -9.01
CA ASP A 201 -12.64 1.52 -10.38
C ASP A 201 -11.74 2.65 -10.92
N THR A 202 -11.76 2.89 -12.24
CA THR A 202 -11.29 4.15 -12.79
C THR A 202 -12.10 5.28 -12.16
N ARG A 203 -11.42 6.41 -11.87
CA ARG A 203 -11.94 7.57 -11.10
C ARG A 203 -12.02 7.33 -9.58
N THR A 204 -11.61 6.17 -9.03
CA THR A 204 -11.37 6.07 -7.59
C THR A 204 -10.28 7.07 -7.20
N GLU A 205 -10.58 7.92 -6.20
CA GLU A 205 -9.60 8.88 -5.68
C GLU A 205 -8.50 8.17 -4.87
N VAL A 206 -7.29 8.74 -4.94
CA VAL A 206 -6.11 8.26 -4.21
C VAL A 206 -5.44 9.47 -3.56
N TRP A 207 -5.30 9.47 -2.26
CA TRP A 207 -4.62 10.53 -1.52
C TRP A 207 -3.32 9.98 -0.95
N ILE A 208 -2.21 10.61 -1.32
CA ILE A 208 -0.85 10.22 -0.91
C ILE A 208 -0.33 11.26 0.08
N ASN A 209 0.01 10.82 1.33
CA ASN A 209 0.39 11.67 2.44
C ASN A 209 1.57 11.10 3.23
#